data_108ecc716f57c2eb2a459abd043784ca
#
_entry.id   108ecc716f57c2eb2a459abd043784ca
#
_cell.length_a   1.000
_cell.length_b   1.000
_cell.length_c   1.000
_cell.angle_alpha   90.00
_cell.angle_beta   90.00
_cell.angle_gamma   90.00
#
_symmetry.space_group_name_H-M   'P 1'
#
loop_
_entity.id
_entity.type
_entity.pdbx_description
1 polymer ?
#
loop_
_entity_poly.entity_id
_entity_poly.type
_entity_poly.pdbx_seq_one_letter_code
_entity_poly.pdbx_strand_id
1 'polypeptide(L)'
;MSASPPPSAGAAPPAVRVGVLLPRLPEEPADWLAECAAYDSAGADALWLDGGPDPAHDVLALAAALAAATGRARLVVALPDSVPQAALLARALATVVLLSGGRLALAADSRRCAELGAVAPTVPAFRRLAPAGPGYEEPGAGRWTPAAAPAGPDAWRTALAGAAERGVHGLVVPAGQRLLEALRLGVSAERHTRPNRPTRARVTTERQTTRRSS
;
A
#
# COMPACT_ATOMS: atom_id res chain seq x y z
N MET A 1 -8.22 9.81 47.83
CA MET A 1 -7.46 8.71 47.23
C MET A 1 -8.24 8.29 45.98
N SER A 2 -7.89 8.86 44.81
CA SER A 2 -8.50 8.50 43.53
C SER A 2 -7.70 7.36 42.90
N ALA A 3 -8.36 6.21 42.78
CA ALA A 3 -7.79 5.06 42.09
C ALA A 3 -7.71 5.34 40.56
N SER A 4 -6.52 5.26 39.97
CA SER A 4 -6.34 5.26 38.53
C SER A 4 -7.06 4.07 37.90
N PRO A 5 -7.79 4.25 36.77
CA PRO A 5 -8.40 3.13 36.08
C PRO A 5 -7.34 2.17 35.57
N PRO A 6 -7.62 0.85 35.53
CA PRO A 6 -6.70 -0.14 35.00
C PRO A 6 -6.44 0.10 33.53
N PRO A 7 -5.23 -0.23 33.01
CA PRO A 7 -4.92 -0.09 31.59
C PRO A 7 -5.88 -0.96 30.78
N SER A 8 -6.46 -0.37 29.75
CA SER A 8 -7.38 -1.04 28.82
C SER A 8 -6.76 -2.32 28.27
N ALA A 9 -7.43 -3.43 28.46
CA ALA A 9 -7.03 -4.75 27.97
C ALA A 9 -6.78 -4.70 26.45
N GLY A 10 -5.63 -5.21 26.06
CA GLY A 10 -5.00 -5.23 24.78
C GLY A 10 -5.90 -5.23 23.54
N ALA A 11 -5.86 -4.13 22.82
CA ALA A 11 -6.15 -4.17 21.40
C ALA A 11 -5.15 -5.13 20.74
N ALA A 12 -5.63 -6.10 19.96
CA ALA A 12 -4.75 -6.96 19.20
C ALA A 12 -3.79 -6.08 18.36
N PRO A 13 -2.49 -6.42 18.29
CA PRO A 13 -1.55 -5.64 17.52
C PRO A 13 -2.08 -5.48 16.08
N PRO A 14 -1.94 -4.31 15.47
CA PRO A 14 -2.39 -4.09 14.11
C PRO A 14 -1.71 -5.12 13.19
N ALA A 15 -2.47 -5.69 12.26
CA ALA A 15 -1.95 -6.65 11.31
C ALA A 15 -0.79 -6.03 10.51
N VAL A 16 0.32 -6.75 10.39
CA VAL A 16 1.48 -6.31 9.60
C VAL A 16 1.09 -6.24 8.14
N ARG A 17 1.31 -5.10 7.51
CA ARG A 17 1.01 -4.87 6.10
C ARG A 17 2.04 -5.52 5.19
N VAL A 18 1.64 -5.85 3.97
CA VAL A 18 2.52 -6.46 2.98
C VAL A 18 2.64 -5.59 1.74
N GLY A 19 3.85 -5.12 1.50
CA GLY A 19 4.23 -4.43 0.28
C GLY A 19 5.01 -5.35 -0.66
N VAL A 20 4.72 -5.27 -1.94
CA VAL A 20 5.40 -6.04 -2.99
C VAL A 20 6.39 -5.13 -3.71
N LEU A 21 7.68 -5.45 -3.65
CA LEU A 21 8.71 -4.76 -4.43
C LEU A 21 8.70 -5.34 -5.85
N LEU A 22 8.28 -4.51 -6.80
CA LEU A 22 8.14 -4.89 -8.20
C LEU A 22 9.51 -4.96 -8.90
N PRO A 23 9.66 -5.81 -9.95
CA PRO A 23 10.85 -5.79 -10.81
C PRO A 23 11.04 -4.41 -11.47
N ARG A 24 12.30 -4.00 -11.61
CA ARG A 24 12.65 -2.67 -12.16
C ARG A 24 12.31 -2.49 -13.63
N LEU A 25 12.38 -3.57 -14.40
CA LEU A 25 12.18 -3.55 -15.85
C LEU A 25 11.17 -4.63 -16.22
N PRO A 26 10.00 -4.24 -16.70
CA PRO A 26 9.10 -5.18 -17.36
C PRO A 26 9.68 -5.54 -18.74
N GLU A 27 10.04 -6.81 -18.94
CA GLU A 27 10.43 -7.32 -20.27
C GLU A 27 9.21 -7.26 -21.21
N GLU A 28 8.06 -7.74 -20.71
CA GLU A 28 6.78 -7.68 -21.39
C GLU A 28 5.79 -6.85 -20.55
N PRO A 29 5.47 -5.60 -20.96
CA PRO A 29 4.66 -4.69 -20.17
C PRO A 29 3.26 -5.22 -19.82
N ALA A 30 2.64 -5.97 -20.73
CA ALA A 30 1.31 -6.52 -20.50
C ALA A 30 1.31 -7.59 -19.39
N ASP A 31 2.29 -8.48 -19.40
CA ASP A 31 2.45 -9.54 -18.40
C ASP A 31 2.81 -8.95 -17.04
N TRP A 32 3.69 -7.95 -17.03
CA TRP A 32 4.04 -7.21 -15.82
C TRP A 32 2.83 -6.54 -15.17
N LEU A 33 1.98 -5.86 -15.96
CA LEU A 33 0.76 -5.24 -15.45
C LEU A 33 -0.24 -6.30 -14.94
N ALA A 34 -0.37 -7.42 -15.62
CA ALA A 34 -1.22 -8.53 -15.19
C ALA A 34 -0.74 -9.12 -13.86
N GLU A 35 0.58 -9.29 -13.68
CA GLU A 35 1.19 -9.74 -12.43
C GLU A 35 0.92 -8.73 -11.30
N CYS A 36 1.10 -7.44 -11.54
CA CYS A 36 0.81 -6.39 -10.56
C CYS A 36 -0.67 -6.39 -10.13
N ALA A 37 -1.59 -6.55 -11.09
CA ALA A 37 -3.02 -6.69 -10.80
C ALA A 37 -3.32 -7.96 -9.99
N ALA A 38 -2.57 -9.04 -10.20
CA ALA A 38 -2.70 -10.26 -9.41
C ALA A 38 -2.28 -10.05 -7.95
N TYR A 39 -1.20 -9.29 -7.66
CA TYR A 39 -0.81 -8.91 -6.29
C TYR A 39 -1.88 -8.04 -5.62
N ASP A 40 -2.40 -7.03 -6.33
CA ASP A 40 -3.47 -6.16 -5.83
C ASP A 40 -4.72 -6.99 -5.45
N SER A 41 -5.13 -7.90 -6.33
CA SER A 41 -6.27 -8.80 -6.11
C SER A 41 -6.02 -9.81 -4.99
N ALA A 42 -4.78 -10.24 -4.79
CA ALA A 42 -4.37 -11.13 -3.71
C ALA A 42 -4.24 -10.43 -2.35
N GLY A 43 -4.48 -9.11 -2.28
CA GLY A 43 -4.53 -8.37 -1.03
C GLY A 43 -3.20 -7.75 -0.58
N ALA A 44 -2.28 -7.50 -1.51
CA ALA A 44 -1.13 -6.66 -1.21
C ALA A 44 -1.58 -5.27 -0.74
N ASP A 45 -0.99 -4.76 0.34
CA ASP A 45 -1.29 -3.43 0.86
C ASP A 45 -0.61 -2.32 0.06
N ALA A 46 0.56 -2.62 -0.52
CA ALA A 46 1.31 -1.68 -1.32
C ALA A 46 2.09 -2.37 -2.46
N LEU A 47 2.20 -1.69 -3.59
CA LEU A 47 3.09 -2.03 -4.69
C LEU A 47 4.23 -1.00 -4.72
N TRP A 48 5.45 -1.47 -4.57
CA TRP A 48 6.65 -0.64 -4.51
C TRP A 48 7.35 -0.65 -5.86
N LEU A 49 7.49 0.52 -6.46
CA LEU A 49 8.17 0.75 -7.72
C LEU A 49 9.47 1.51 -7.47
N ASP A 50 10.60 0.83 -7.63
CA ASP A 50 11.94 1.41 -7.49
C ASP A 50 12.68 1.29 -8.82
N GLY A 51 12.81 2.39 -9.55
CA GLY A 51 13.55 2.45 -10.82
C GLY A 51 15.07 2.32 -10.65
N GLY A 52 15.58 2.45 -9.42
CA GLY A 52 17.02 2.54 -9.17
C GLY A 52 17.61 3.91 -9.50
N PRO A 53 18.96 4.02 -9.48
CA PRO A 53 19.65 5.29 -9.67
C PRO A 53 19.60 5.81 -11.13
N ASP A 54 19.52 4.90 -12.09
CA ASP A 54 19.44 5.20 -13.53
C ASP A 54 18.32 4.38 -14.18
N PRO A 55 17.06 4.83 -14.04
CA PRO A 55 15.92 4.07 -14.54
C PRO A 55 15.86 4.14 -16.07
N ALA A 56 15.73 2.97 -16.71
CA ALA A 56 15.54 2.88 -18.16
C ALA A 56 14.18 3.42 -18.61
N HIS A 57 13.22 3.53 -17.69
CA HIS A 57 11.86 4.03 -17.95
C HIS A 57 11.46 5.08 -16.93
N ASP A 58 10.56 5.98 -17.33
CA ASP A 58 9.96 6.94 -16.41
C ASP A 58 9.08 6.21 -15.39
N VAL A 59 9.51 6.25 -14.12
CA VAL A 59 8.83 5.57 -13.02
C VAL A 59 7.43 6.13 -12.74
N LEU A 60 7.16 7.40 -13.08
CA LEU A 60 5.82 7.99 -12.94
C LEU A 60 4.90 7.52 -14.06
N ALA A 61 5.42 7.32 -15.28
CA ALA A 61 4.65 6.72 -16.36
C ALA A 61 4.28 5.26 -16.01
N LEU A 62 5.20 4.48 -15.44
CA LEU A 62 4.91 3.13 -14.95
C LEU A 62 3.89 3.16 -13.80
N ALA A 63 4.00 4.11 -12.87
CA ALA A 63 3.03 4.28 -11.79
C ALA A 63 1.63 4.65 -12.31
N ALA A 64 1.54 5.45 -13.38
CA ALA A 64 0.25 5.75 -14.04
C ALA A 64 -0.37 4.51 -14.67
N ALA A 65 0.43 3.66 -15.32
CA ALA A 65 -0.04 2.39 -15.87
C ALA A 65 -0.52 1.43 -14.75
N LEU A 66 0.23 1.34 -13.65
CA LEU A 66 -0.18 0.58 -12.46
C LEU A 66 -1.48 1.12 -11.85
N ALA A 67 -1.64 2.44 -11.81
CA ALA A 67 -2.85 3.06 -11.28
C ALA A 67 -4.10 2.63 -12.04
N ALA A 68 -3.98 2.47 -13.36
CA ALA A 68 -5.08 1.99 -14.21
C ALA A 68 -5.33 0.47 -14.09
N ALA A 69 -4.29 -0.32 -13.82
CA ALA A 69 -4.38 -1.78 -13.73
C ALA A 69 -4.77 -2.29 -12.33
N THR A 70 -4.70 -1.45 -11.30
CA THR A 70 -4.91 -1.82 -9.88
C THR A 70 -5.97 -0.95 -9.24
N GLY A 71 -6.61 -1.43 -8.16
CA GLY A 71 -7.73 -0.72 -7.53
C GLY A 71 -7.60 -0.50 -6.02
N ARG A 72 -6.73 -1.20 -5.32
CA ARG A 72 -6.70 -1.25 -3.85
C ARG A 72 -5.35 -0.92 -3.24
N ALA A 73 -4.28 -1.55 -3.74
CA ALA A 73 -2.95 -1.38 -3.20
C ALA A 73 -2.47 0.07 -3.33
N ARG A 74 -1.75 0.56 -2.33
CA ARG A 74 -1.02 1.81 -2.39
C ARG A 74 0.11 1.69 -3.42
N LEU A 75 0.34 2.70 -4.22
CA LEU A 75 1.45 2.75 -5.16
C LEU A 75 2.58 3.58 -4.54
N VAL A 76 3.65 2.93 -4.12
CA VAL A 76 4.81 3.60 -3.50
C VAL A 76 5.92 3.69 -4.53
N VAL A 77 6.26 4.92 -4.92
CA VAL A 77 7.22 5.20 -5.99
C VAL A 77 8.49 5.79 -5.41
N ALA A 78 9.61 5.10 -5.55
CA ALA A 78 10.91 5.64 -5.25
C ALA A 78 11.41 6.46 -6.46
N LEU A 79 11.46 7.77 -6.27
CA LEU A 79 11.94 8.68 -7.31
C LEU A 79 13.47 8.64 -7.37
N PRO A 80 14.07 8.69 -8.59
CA PRO A 80 15.51 8.85 -8.75
C PRO A 80 15.98 10.21 -8.23
N ASP A 81 17.27 10.33 -7.95
CA ASP A 81 17.86 11.58 -7.44
C ASP A 81 17.80 12.70 -8.49
N SER A 82 17.92 12.37 -9.78
CA SER A 82 17.73 13.29 -10.90
C SER A 82 16.24 13.49 -11.18
N VAL A 83 15.68 14.57 -10.70
CA VAL A 83 14.26 14.85 -10.89
C VAL A 83 14.03 16.03 -11.82
N PRO A 84 12.98 15.96 -12.67
CA PRO A 84 12.56 17.05 -13.53
C PRO A 84 12.30 18.36 -12.77
N GLN A 85 12.22 19.47 -13.48
CA GLN A 85 11.80 20.76 -12.90
C GLN A 85 10.55 20.59 -12.04
N ALA A 86 10.50 21.26 -10.89
CA ALA A 86 9.46 21.12 -9.87
C ALA A 86 8.03 21.23 -10.46
N ALA A 87 7.81 22.13 -11.42
CA ALA A 87 6.50 22.31 -12.04
C ALA A 87 6.06 21.10 -12.91
N LEU A 88 7.01 20.46 -13.61
CA LEU A 88 6.72 19.26 -14.39
C LEU A 88 6.45 18.08 -13.49
N LEU A 89 7.24 17.94 -12.43
CA LEU A 89 7.04 16.90 -11.42
C LEU A 89 5.67 17.06 -10.74
N ALA A 90 5.30 18.26 -10.29
CA ALA A 90 4.00 18.53 -9.67
C ALA A 90 2.83 18.09 -10.57
N ARG A 91 2.91 18.41 -11.86
CA ARG A 91 1.88 18.03 -12.83
C ARG A 91 1.81 16.53 -13.04
N ALA A 92 2.95 15.85 -13.17
CA ALA A 92 3.00 14.41 -13.32
C ALA A 92 2.43 13.70 -12.07
N LEU A 93 2.83 14.13 -10.86
CA LEU A 93 2.30 13.60 -9.60
C LEU A 93 0.79 13.80 -9.49
N ALA A 94 0.28 15.00 -9.81
CA ALA A 94 -1.16 15.27 -9.79
C ALA A 94 -1.93 14.33 -10.73
N THR A 95 -1.38 14.03 -11.90
CA THR A 95 -1.98 13.08 -12.84
C THR A 95 -2.01 11.67 -12.26
N VAL A 96 -0.92 11.19 -11.68
CA VAL A 96 -0.88 9.85 -11.08
C VAL A 96 -1.79 9.76 -9.85
N VAL A 97 -1.87 10.81 -9.02
CA VAL A 97 -2.83 10.90 -7.90
C VAL A 97 -4.26 10.74 -8.39
N LEU A 98 -4.62 11.46 -9.46
CA LEU A 98 -5.96 11.36 -10.05
C LEU A 98 -6.25 9.95 -10.56
N LEU A 99 -5.35 9.37 -11.37
CA LEU A 99 -5.51 8.03 -11.93
C LEU A 99 -5.56 6.93 -10.86
N SER A 100 -4.80 7.10 -9.79
CA SER A 100 -4.76 6.13 -8.70
C SER A 100 -5.89 6.31 -7.68
N GLY A 101 -6.74 7.34 -7.80
CA GLY A 101 -7.75 7.65 -6.78
C GLY A 101 -7.13 8.00 -5.43
N GLY A 102 -5.99 8.69 -5.41
CA GLY A 102 -5.29 9.10 -4.18
C GLY A 102 -4.40 8.02 -3.54
N ARG A 103 -4.15 6.88 -4.21
CA ARG A 103 -3.33 5.77 -3.69
C ARG A 103 -1.82 5.99 -3.85
N LEU A 104 -1.39 7.04 -4.55
CA LEU A 104 0.02 7.35 -4.74
C LEU A 104 0.69 7.74 -3.42
N ALA A 105 1.88 7.21 -3.19
CA ALA A 105 2.83 7.66 -2.18
C ALA A 105 4.23 7.69 -2.80
N LEU A 106 5.12 8.50 -2.26
CA LEU A 106 6.50 8.60 -2.71
C LEU A 106 7.44 7.99 -1.68
N ALA A 107 8.61 7.52 -2.12
CA ALA A 107 9.67 7.08 -1.22
C ALA A 107 10.97 7.80 -1.56
N ALA A 108 11.60 8.43 -0.56
CA ALA A 108 12.81 9.22 -0.74
C ALA A 108 13.62 9.32 0.56
N ASP A 109 14.82 9.88 0.49
CA ASP A 109 15.57 10.30 1.68
C ASP A 109 14.91 11.51 2.38
N SER A 110 15.40 11.87 3.55
CA SER A 110 14.81 12.96 4.36
C SER A 110 14.84 14.32 3.66
N ARG A 111 15.92 14.64 2.94
CA ARG A 111 16.06 15.90 2.20
C ARG A 111 15.02 15.95 1.08
N ARG A 112 14.94 14.87 0.33
CA ARG A 112 14.03 14.76 -0.80
C ARG A 112 12.57 14.76 -0.36
N CYS A 113 12.24 14.12 0.76
CA CYS A 113 10.89 14.19 1.33
C CYS A 113 10.46 15.64 1.63
N ALA A 114 11.35 16.49 2.13
CA ALA A 114 11.05 17.90 2.37
C ALA A 114 10.81 18.67 1.05
N GLU A 115 11.62 18.43 0.01
CA GLU A 115 11.45 19.02 -1.31
C GLU A 115 10.11 18.59 -1.95
N LEU A 116 9.79 17.29 -1.87
CA LEU A 116 8.54 16.72 -2.39
C LEU A 116 7.33 17.25 -1.63
N GLY A 117 7.42 17.46 -0.32
CA GLY A 117 6.36 18.08 0.49
C GLY A 117 6.04 19.51 0.04
N ALA A 118 7.01 20.26 -0.49
CA ALA A 118 6.76 21.56 -1.06
C ALA A 118 6.10 21.50 -2.46
N VAL A 119 6.42 20.48 -3.24
CA VAL A 119 5.93 20.32 -4.62
C VAL A 119 4.56 19.63 -4.67
N ALA A 120 4.32 18.65 -3.80
CA ALA A 120 3.11 17.84 -3.75
C ALA A 120 2.69 17.54 -2.30
N PRO A 121 2.20 18.54 -1.56
CA PRO A 121 1.94 18.43 -0.11
C PRO A 121 0.85 17.40 0.26
N THR A 122 0.02 17.02 -0.68
CA THR A 122 -1.05 16.02 -0.47
C THR A 122 -0.60 14.59 -0.71
N VAL A 123 0.61 14.36 -1.26
CA VAL A 123 1.13 13.03 -1.53
C VAL A 123 1.99 12.57 -0.35
N PRO A 124 1.62 11.48 0.34
CA PRO A 124 2.42 10.95 1.43
C PRO A 124 3.83 10.56 0.97
N ALA A 125 4.85 10.89 1.76
CA ALA A 125 6.22 10.51 1.47
C ALA A 125 6.76 9.56 2.55
N PHE A 126 7.20 8.38 2.13
CA PHE A 126 7.92 7.41 2.93
C PHE A 126 9.38 7.84 3.03
N ARG A 127 9.85 8.07 4.23
CA ARG A 127 11.24 8.45 4.47
C ARG A 127 12.14 7.22 4.51
N ARG A 128 13.15 7.17 3.65
CA ARG A 128 14.18 6.13 3.72
C ARG A 128 14.97 6.26 5.02
N LEU A 129 15.08 5.17 5.76
CA LEU A 129 15.78 5.12 7.04
C LEU A 129 17.25 4.86 6.80
N ALA A 130 18.03 5.94 6.65
CA ALA A 130 19.49 6.01 6.57
C ALA A 130 20.19 5.19 5.45
N PRO A 131 21.40 5.57 5.02
CA PRO A 131 22.20 4.77 4.10
C PRO A 131 22.66 3.43 4.69
N ALA A 132 22.57 3.25 6.02
CA ALA A 132 23.09 2.07 6.73
C ALA A 132 22.02 1.01 7.09
N GLY A 133 20.75 1.21 6.76
CA GLY A 133 19.72 0.24 7.12
C GLY A 133 18.59 0.16 6.10
N PRO A 134 18.21 -1.06 5.69
CA PRO A 134 17.09 -1.22 4.78
C PRO A 134 15.79 -0.88 5.50
N GLY A 135 15.02 0.05 4.98
CA GLY A 135 13.68 0.35 5.51
C GLY A 135 13.20 1.74 5.21
N TYR A 136 11.92 1.92 5.46
CA TYR A 136 11.22 3.18 5.25
C TYR A 136 10.35 3.48 6.46
N GLU A 137 10.14 4.75 6.73
CA GLU A 137 9.19 5.21 7.74
C GLU A 137 8.01 5.88 7.03
N GLU A 138 6.83 5.35 7.29
CA GLU A 138 5.57 5.96 6.87
C GLU A 138 5.14 6.97 7.95
N PRO A 139 5.01 8.26 7.61
CA PRO A 139 4.63 9.29 8.59
C PRO A 139 3.31 8.95 9.29
N GLY A 140 3.32 8.94 10.62
CA GLY A 140 2.13 8.67 11.43
C GLY A 140 1.68 7.21 11.49
N ALA A 141 2.31 6.30 10.75
CA ALA A 141 1.92 4.89 10.71
C ALA A 141 3.01 3.95 11.26
N GLY A 142 4.27 4.11 10.85
CA GLY A 142 5.35 3.30 11.36
C GLY A 142 6.36 2.81 10.33
N ARG A 143 7.15 1.83 10.73
CA ARG A 143 8.30 1.36 9.96
C ARG A 143 7.93 0.23 9.00
N TRP A 144 8.42 0.33 7.77
CA TRP A 144 8.42 -0.73 6.76
C TRP A 144 9.83 -1.28 6.61
N THR A 145 9.97 -2.61 6.62
CA THR A 145 11.27 -3.27 6.51
C THR A 145 11.29 -4.24 5.34
N PRO A 146 12.39 -4.31 4.59
CA PRO A 146 12.58 -5.38 3.61
C PRO A 146 12.56 -6.75 4.27
N ALA A 147 11.98 -7.71 3.59
CA ALA A 147 11.99 -9.12 3.98
C ALA A 147 12.23 -10.00 2.75
N ALA A 148 12.78 -11.18 2.99
CA ALA A 148 12.92 -12.18 1.94
C ALA A 148 11.56 -12.75 1.54
N ALA A 149 11.48 -13.28 0.31
CA ALA A 149 10.33 -14.05 -0.12
C ALA A 149 10.10 -15.26 0.79
N PRO A 150 8.83 -15.58 1.16
CA PRO A 150 8.55 -16.68 2.07
C PRO A 150 8.98 -18.02 1.48
N ALA A 151 9.55 -18.89 2.31
CA ALA A 151 9.88 -20.24 1.91
C ALA A 151 8.65 -21.16 1.84
N GLY A 152 7.55 -20.76 2.51
CA GLY A 152 6.26 -21.45 2.56
C GLY A 152 5.30 -20.79 3.53
N PRO A 153 4.06 -21.31 3.67
CA PRO A 153 3.02 -20.67 4.47
C PRO A 153 3.38 -20.51 5.95
N ASP A 154 4.04 -21.50 6.54
CA ASP A 154 4.42 -21.47 7.96
C ASP A 154 5.54 -20.47 8.21
N ALA A 155 6.56 -20.44 7.36
CA ALA A 155 7.63 -19.45 7.41
C ALA A 155 7.08 -18.03 7.23
N TRP A 156 6.06 -17.87 6.39
CA TRP A 156 5.39 -16.59 6.19
C TRP A 156 4.64 -16.12 7.43
N ARG A 157 3.86 -17.01 8.06
CA ARG A 157 3.17 -16.71 9.31
C ARG A 157 4.15 -16.32 10.43
N THR A 158 5.25 -17.05 10.55
CA THR A 158 6.31 -16.75 11.51
C THR A 158 6.96 -15.39 11.24
N ALA A 159 7.24 -15.05 9.97
CA ALA A 159 7.79 -13.75 9.59
C ALA A 159 6.87 -12.59 9.94
N LEU A 160 5.57 -12.73 9.69
CA LEU A 160 4.57 -11.71 10.04
C LEU A 160 4.43 -11.56 11.56
N ALA A 161 4.36 -12.66 12.32
CA ALA A 161 4.29 -12.63 13.77
C ALA A 161 5.53 -11.94 14.38
N GLY A 162 6.72 -12.33 13.96
CA GLY A 162 7.96 -11.70 14.42
C GLY A 162 8.10 -10.24 14.00
N ALA A 163 7.51 -9.82 12.88
CA ALA A 163 7.45 -8.41 12.49
C ALA A 163 6.50 -7.64 13.42
N ALA A 164 5.32 -8.18 13.74
CA ALA A 164 4.37 -7.60 14.67
C ALA A 164 4.98 -7.41 16.07
N GLU A 165 5.67 -8.42 16.59
CA GLU A 165 6.36 -8.37 17.88
C GLU A 165 7.43 -7.27 17.95
N ARG A 166 8.11 -6.98 16.83
CA ARG A 166 9.07 -5.88 16.72
C ARG A 166 8.44 -4.52 16.45
N GLY A 167 7.11 -4.43 16.40
CA GLY A 167 6.40 -3.18 16.09
C GLY A 167 6.59 -2.71 14.66
N VAL A 168 6.90 -3.61 13.72
CA VAL A 168 7.03 -3.29 12.31
C VAL A 168 5.65 -3.11 11.70
N HIS A 169 5.41 -1.98 11.04
CA HIS A 169 4.13 -1.67 10.41
C HIS A 169 3.88 -2.46 9.12
N GLY A 170 4.94 -2.69 8.34
CA GLY A 170 4.84 -3.44 7.10
C GLY A 170 6.14 -4.09 6.65
N LEU A 171 6.01 -5.15 5.85
CA LEU A 171 7.12 -5.81 5.19
C LEU A 171 7.12 -5.47 3.70
N VAL A 172 8.30 -5.18 3.14
CA VAL A 172 8.50 -5.01 1.70
C VAL A 172 9.21 -6.24 1.17
N VAL A 173 8.52 -7.03 0.36
CA VAL A 173 8.96 -8.34 -0.10
C VAL A 173 9.12 -8.32 -1.62
N PRO A 174 10.22 -8.84 -2.19
CA PRO A 174 10.36 -8.93 -3.64
C PRO A 174 9.21 -9.72 -4.27
N ALA A 175 8.74 -9.23 -5.42
CA ALA A 175 7.74 -9.92 -6.24
C ALA A 175 8.21 -11.34 -6.60
N GLY A 176 7.29 -12.28 -6.68
CA GLY A 176 7.55 -13.66 -7.04
C GLY A 176 6.37 -14.57 -6.71
N GLN A 177 6.31 -15.71 -7.40
CA GLN A 177 5.21 -16.66 -7.30
C GLN A 177 4.89 -17.08 -5.86
N ARG A 178 5.91 -17.34 -5.04
CA ARG A 178 5.72 -17.75 -3.64
C ARG A 178 5.05 -16.68 -2.79
N LEU A 179 5.36 -15.40 -3.03
CA LEU A 179 4.69 -14.30 -2.34
C LEU A 179 3.22 -14.21 -2.78
N LEU A 180 2.96 -14.32 -4.07
CA LEU A 180 1.59 -14.28 -4.60
C LEU A 180 0.72 -15.41 -4.02
N GLU A 181 1.25 -16.62 -3.91
CA GLU A 181 0.58 -17.75 -3.25
C GLU A 181 0.33 -17.48 -1.76
N ALA A 182 1.31 -16.95 -1.04
CA ALA A 182 1.17 -16.61 0.37
C ALA A 182 0.08 -15.55 0.62
N LEU A 183 0.00 -14.52 -0.22
CA LEU A 183 -1.05 -13.50 -0.16
C LEU A 183 -2.43 -14.09 -0.42
N ARG A 184 -2.59 -14.94 -1.43
CA ARG A 184 -3.86 -15.60 -1.74
C ARG A 184 -4.37 -16.45 -0.58
N LEU A 185 -3.48 -17.16 0.10
CA LEU A 185 -3.83 -17.95 1.29
C LEU A 185 -4.26 -17.08 2.47
N GLY A 186 -3.59 -15.94 2.70
CA GLY A 186 -3.95 -14.97 3.73
C GLY A 186 -5.35 -14.39 3.55
N VAL A 187 -5.67 -13.92 2.35
CA VAL A 187 -7.02 -13.39 2.01
C VAL A 187 -8.10 -14.46 2.16
N SER A 188 -7.80 -15.73 1.89
CA SER A 188 -8.76 -16.82 2.07
C SER A 188 -9.05 -17.09 3.53
N ALA A 189 -8.04 -17.02 4.42
CA ALA A 189 -8.21 -17.20 5.85
C ALA A 189 -9.06 -16.09 6.48
N GLU A 190 -8.84 -14.83 6.11
CA GLU A 190 -9.63 -13.69 6.63
C GLU A 190 -11.10 -13.73 6.20
N ARG A 191 -11.39 -14.22 5.01
CA ARG A 191 -12.77 -14.38 4.52
C ARG A 191 -13.55 -15.41 5.33
N HIS A 192 -12.89 -16.46 5.82
CA HIS A 192 -13.53 -17.50 6.63
C HIS A 192 -13.73 -17.09 8.10
N THR A 193 -12.97 -16.14 8.59
CA THR A 193 -13.06 -15.65 9.98
C THR A 193 -14.01 -14.47 10.17
N ARG A 194 -14.49 -13.82 9.09
CA ARG A 194 -15.51 -12.77 9.21
C ARG A 194 -16.89 -13.40 9.43
N PRO A 195 -17.55 -13.22 10.60
CA PRO A 195 -18.92 -13.66 10.81
C PRO A 195 -19.82 -12.93 9.81
N ASN A 196 -20.68 -13.72 9.15
CA ASN A 196 -21.68 -13.27 8.18
C ASN A 196 -22.54 -12.16 8.83
N ARG A 197 -22.24 -10.88 8.51
CA ARG A 197 -23.03 -9.76 9.01
C ARG A 197 -24.35 -9.78 8.25
N PRO A 198 -25.52 -9.98 8.94
CA PRO A 198 -26.80 -10.07 8.25
C PRO A 198 -27.05 -8.76 7.50
N THR A 199 -27.34 -8.91 6.21
CA THR A 199 -27.74 -7.82 5.32
C THR A 199 -28.96 -7.14 5.92
N ARG A 200 -28.85 -5.90 6.36
CA ARG A 200 -29.97 -5.07 6.81
C ARG A 200 -30.98 -5.01 5.67
N ALA A 201 -32.15 -5.61 5.90
CA ALA A 201 -33.31 -5.52 5.01
C ALA A 201 -33.59 -4.04 4.71
N ARG A 202 -33.67 -3.71 3.43
CA ARG A 202 -34.17 -2.43 2.94
C ARG A 202 -35.61 -2.27 3.45
N VAL A 203 -35.83 -1.32 4.35
CA VAL A 203 -37.16 -0.85 4.68
C VAL A 203 -37.64 -0.03 3.50
N THR A 204 -38.54 -0.62 2.73
CA THR A 204 -39.28 0.06 1.65
C THR A 204 -40.32 0.96 2.32
N THR A 205 -40.05 2.26 2.36
CA THR A 205 -41.07 3.25 2.78
C THR A 205 -42.05 3.45 1.63
N GLU A 206 -43.20 2.82 1.70
CA GLU A 206 -44.36 3.10 0.85
C GLU A 206 -44.83 4.53 1.13
N ARG A 207 -44.68 5.42 0.14
CA ARG A 207 -45.34 6.74 0.14
C ARG A 207 -46.81 6.56 -0.23
N GLN A 208 -47.67 6.65 0.76
CA GLN A 208 -49.09 6.84 0.56
C GLN A 208 -49.34 8.21 -0.10
N THR A 209 -49.75 8.16 -1.35
CA THR A 209 -50.25 9.35 -2.10
C THR A 209 -51.71 9.57 -1.72
N THR A 210 -51.96 10.51 -0.83
CA THR A 210 -53.31 10.99 -0.52
C THR A 210 -53.77 11.93 -1.64
N ARG A 211 -54.66 11.45 -2.51
CA ARG A 211 -55.50 12.27 -3.40
C ARG A 211 -56.46 13.05 -2.54
N ARG A 212 -56.40 14.38 -2.61
CA ARG A 212 -57.54 15.24 -2.26
C ARG A 212 -58.19 15.74 -3.54
N SER A 213 -59.45 15.30 -3.72
CA SER A 213 -60.42 15.90 -4.67
C SER A 213 -61.02 17.14 -3.98
N SER A 214 -61.05 18.24 -4.66
CA SER A 214 -62.14 19.27 -4.73
C SER A 214 -61.69 20.37 -5.68
#